data_7d6c820c9ad8fa0435f579f5abc92984
#
_entry.id   7d6c820c9ad8fa0435f579f5abc92984
#
_cell.length_a   1.000
_cell.length_b   1.000
_cell.length_c   1.000
_cell.angle_alpha   90.00
_cell.angle_beta   90.00
_cell.angle_gamma   90.00
#
_symmetry.space_group_name_H-M   'P 1'
#
loop_
_entity.id
_entity.type
_entity.pdbx_description
1 polymer ?
#
loop_
_entity_poly.entity_id
_entity_poly.type
_entity_poly.pdbx_seq_one_letter_code
_entity_poly.pdbx_strand_id
1 'polypeptide(L)'
;MRVALLSDMHGNAVAFRAALVDVERNNVDLIVSLGDVAQGGPQPKECVDLLRELGCPCVFGNSDDFLLTLDFGAEPVEDEERRQRLLDTAAWSREQLGAEGLEFLRGFQPTVQAGEVLCCHATPVSKEDVILPDTDRAELQLALANVETVAVAAGHVHLQWLRRVNGKLWFCVGSVGRVYEQRQPPDPVPFLPWSEYAIVSDELEVSFRRIPFDVEQLIDAARKSDFPDLDRWAAMWQR
;
A
#
# COMPACT_ATOMS: atom_id res chain seq x y z
N MET A 1 12.81 -14.44 13.92
CA MET A 1 11.89 -13.27 13.85
C MET A 1 10.93 -13.48 12.68
N ARG A 2 9.67 -13.10 12.87
CA ARG A 2 8.63 -13.13 11.84
C ARG A 2 8.11 -11.70 11.65
N VAL A 3 8.16 -11.20 10.41
CA VAL A 3 7.79 -9.83 10.08
C VAL A 3 6.53 -9.84 9.23
N ALA A 4 5.49 -9.11 9.64
CA ALA A 4 4.34 -8.83 8.78
C ALA A 4 4.59 -7.53 7.99
N LEU A 5 4.43 -7.61 6.69
CA LEU A 5 4.65 -6.52 5.74
C LEU A 5 3.32 -6.13 5.10
N LEU A 6 2.80 -4.96 5.46
CA LEU A 6 1.52 -4.44 5.00
C LEU A 6 1.76 -3.19 4.14
N SER A 7 1.05 -3.06 3.02
CA SER A 7 1.19 -1.95 2.09
C SER A 7 -0.16 -1.49 1.56
N ASP A 8 -0.20 -0.26 1.08
CA ASP A 8 -1.30 0.22 0.24
C ASP A 8 -2.68 0.10 0.93
N MET A 9 -2.79 0.64 2.15
CA MET A 9 -4.05 0.67 2.91
C MET A 9 -5.08 1.58 2.25
N HIS A 10 -4.63 2.67 1.61
CA HIS A 10 -5.46 3.58 0.85
C HIS A 10 -6.74 4.02 1.56
N GLY A 11 -6.66 4.39 2.84
CA GLY A 11 -7.80 4.86 3.61
C GLY A 11 -8.91 3.82 3.81
N ASN A 12 -8.59 2.52 3.72
CA ASN A 12 -9.52 1.41 3.97
C ASN A 12 -9.23 0.78 5.34
N ALA A 13 -9.71 1.41 6.40
CA ALA A 13 -9.49 0.91 7.76
C ALA A 13 -10.26 -0.39 8.05
N VAL A 14 -11.34 -0.69 7.32
CA VAL A 14 -12.07 -1.96 7.45
C VAL A 14 -11.18 -3.12 7.01
N ALA A 15 -10.56 -3.03 5.84
CA ALA A 15 -9.62 -4.03 5.34
C ALA A 15 -8.37 -4.10 6.21
N PHE A 16 -7.86 -2.95 6.67
CA PHE A 16 -6.68 -2.89 7.53
C PHE A 16 -6.91 -3.58 8.87
N ARG A 17 -8.04 -3.35 9.54
CA ARG A 17 -8.42 -4.05 10.77
C ARG A 17 -8.55 -5.56 10.54
N ALA A 18 -9.13 -5.98 9.42
CA ALA A 18 -9.23 -7.40 9.09
C ALA A 18 -7.84 -8.05 8.94
N ALA A 19 -6.90 -7.37 8.26
CA ALA A 19 -5.52 -7.81 8.14
C ALA A 19 -4.83 -7.88 9.51
N LEU A 20 -4.98 -6.86 10.39
CA LEU A 20 -4.38 -6.84 11.71
C LEU A 20 -4.87 -7.97 12.62
N VAL A 21 -6.15 -8.34 12.55
CA VAL A 21 -6.70 -9.50 13.27
C VAL A 21 -6.01 -10.81 12.83
N ASP A 22 -5.70 -10.94 11.54
CA ASP A 22 -4.96 -12.12 11.06
C ASP A 22 -3.47 -12.06 11.44
N VAL A 23 -2.84 -10.88 11.38
CA VAL A 23 -1.46 -10.65 11.85
C VAL A 23 -1.30 -11.10 13.31
N GLU A 24 -2.20 -10.68 14.20
CA GLU A 24 -2.19 -11.06 15.62
C GLU A 24 -2.23 -12.57 15.81
N ARG A 25 -3.04 -13.30 15.03
CA ARG A 25 -3.14 -14.78 15.08
C ARG A 25 -1.90 -15.50 14.58
N ASN A 26 -1.03 -14.82 13.83
CA ASN A 26 0.16 -15.42 13.24
C ASN A 26 1.43 -15.23 14.08
N ASN A 27 1.36 -14.64 15.28
CA ASN A 27 2.48 -14.45 16.22
C ASN A 27 3.69 -13.81 15.50
N VAL A 28 3.48 -12.64 14.91
CA VAL A 28 4.58 -11.86 14.29
C VAL A 28 5.31 -11.05 15.36
N ASP A 29 6.61 -10.88 15.19
CA ASP A 29 7.47 -10.14 16.10
C ASP A 29 7.54 -8.65 15.74
N LEU A 30 7.34 -8.32 14.46
CA LEU A 30 7.42 -6.97 13.92
C LEU A 30 6.39 -6.78 12.82
N ILE A 31 5.80 -5.60 12.77
CA ILE A 31 4.98 -5.12 11.64
C ILE A 31 5.76 -3.99 10.96
N VAL A 32 5.76 -3.95 9.62
CA VAL A 32 6.28 -2.82 8.83
C VAL A 32 5.21 -2.40 7.82
N SER A 33 4.92 -1.10 7.76
CA SER A 33 4.10 -0.50 6.70
C SER A 33 4.98 -0.11 5.51
N LEU A 34 4.58 -0.48 4.31
CA LEU A 34 5.32 -0.17 3.07
C LEU A 34 4.75 1.05 2.33
N GLY A 35 3.94 1.88 3.00
CA GLY A 35 3.43 3.14 2.46
C GLY A 35 2.03 3.08 1.86
N ASP A 36 1.61 4.19 1.27
CA ASP A 36 0.30 4.42 0.66
C ASP A 36 -0.87 4.21 1.64
N VAL A 37 -0.81 4.97 2.76
CA VAL A 37 -1.67 4.72 3.91
C VAL A 37 -3.06 5.33 3.77
N ALA A 38 -3.15 6.60 3.35
CA ALA A 38 -4.34 7.41 3.58
C ALA A 38 -5.13 7.79 2.32
N GLN A 39 -4.45 7.97 1.16
CA GLN A 39 -5.07 8.49 -0.05
C GLN A 39 -6.04 7.50 -0.70
N GLY A 40 -7.28 7.95 -0.95
CA GLY A 40 -8.20 7.34 -1.91
C GLY A 40 -9.26 6.41 -1.35
N GLY A 41 -9.40 6.29 -0.04
CA GLY A 41 -10.49 5.59 0.65
C GLY A 41 -11.12 6.44 1.74
N PRO A 42 -12.24 5.99 2.32
CA PRO A 42 -13.11 6.82 3.15
C PRO A 42 -12.63 6.99 4.60
N GLN A 43 -11.54 6.37 5.00
CA GLN A 43 -11.08 6.33 6.40
C GLN A 43 -9.58 6.64 6.53
N PRO A 44 -9.11 7.79 5.95
CA PRO A 44 -7.68 8.13 5.97
C PRO A 44 -7.14 8.31 7.38
N LYS A 45 -7.92 8.99 8.25
CA LYS A 45 -7.54 9.26 9.63
C LYS A 45 -7.43 7.97 10.45
N GLU A 46 -8.39 7.08 10.31
CA GLU A 46 -8.41 5.79 11.01
C GLU A 46 -7.22 4.91 10.63
N CYS A 47 -6.79 4.91 9.35
CA CYS A 47 -5.60 4.20 8.92
C CYS A 47 -4.33 4.76 9.58
N VAL A 48 -4.20 6.08 9.64
CA VAL A 48 -3.08 6.75 10.30
C VAL A 48 -3.10 6.50 11.81
N ASP A 49 -4.27 6.58 12.46
CA ASP A 49 -4.39 6.33 13.90
C ASP A 49 -4.01 4.89 14.25
N LEU A 50 -4.43 3.90 13.45
CA LEU A 50 -4.01 2.50 13.62
C LEU A 50 -2.50 2.31 13.52
N LEU A 51 -1.83 2.96 12.55
CA LEU A 51 -0.35 2.89 12.45
C LEU A 51 0.35 3.56 13.63
N ARG A 52 -0.20 4.66 14.15
CA ARG A 52 0.31 5.31 15.37
C ARG A 52 0.19 4.40 16.58
N GLU A 53 -0.96 3.74 16.75
CA GLU A 53 -1.19 2.78 17.84
C GLU A 53 -0.24 1.58 17.76
N LEU A 54 0.03 1.10 16.55
CA LEU A 54 0.99 0.01 16.30
C LEU A 54 2.43 0.42 16.60
N GLY A 55 2.78 1.70 16.45
CA GLY A 55 4.15 2.21 16.61
C GLY A 55 5.17 1.55 15.69
N CYS A 56 4.73 1.04 14.54
CA CYS A 56 5.55 0.29 13.61
C CYS A 56 6.36 1.21 12.67
N PRO A 57 7.53 0.77 12.18
CA PRO A 57 8.24 1.47 11.12
C PRO A 57 7.40 1.59 9.86
N CYS A 58 7.46 2.77 9.21
CA CYS A 58 6.70 3.07 8.01
C CYS A 58 7.61 3.54 6.87
N VAL A 59 7.43 2.94 5.71
CA VAL A 59 8.02 3.37 4.44
C VAL A 59 7.12 4.43 3.79
N PHE A 60 7.72 5.38 3.09
CA PHE A 60 7.05 6.47 2.41
C PHE A 60 6.63 6.07 1.00
N GLY A 61 5.33 6.07 0.71
CA GLY A 61 4.76 5.75 -0.60
C GLY A 61 4.53 6.97 -1.49
N ASN A 62 4.20 6.73 -2.75
CA ASN A 62 3.90 7.81 -3.70
C ASN A 62 2.58 8.52 -3.40
N SER A 63 1.56 7.80 -2.92
CA SER A 63 0.30 8.43 -2.52
C SER A 63 0.42 9.22 -1.21
N ASP A 64 1.34 8.84 -0.32
CA ASP A 64 1.67 9.62 0.88
C ASP A 64 2.34 10.94 0.46
N ASP A 65 3.26 10.91 -0.50
CA ASP A 65 3.88 12.11 -1.07
C ASP A 65 2.86 12.99 -1.77
N PHE A 66 1.99 12.41 -2.58
CA PHE A 66 0.89 13.14 -3.24
C PHE A 66 0.00 13.86 -2.24
N LEU A 67 -0.32 13.25 -1.10
CA LEU A 67 -1.05 13.93 -0.02
C LEU A 67 -0.29 15.12 0.57
N LEU A 68 1.03 15.09 0.60
CA LEU A 68 1.83 16.17 1.16
C LEU A 68 2.06 17.31 0.17
N THR A 69 2.27 17.00 -1.11
CA THR A 69 2.74 17.94 -2.14
C THR A 69 1.66 18.34 -3.15
N LEU A 70 0.67 17.48 -3.40
CA LEU A 70 -0.28 17.54 -4.52
C LEU A 70 0.41 17.47 -5.89
N ASP A 71 1.64 16.94 -5.93
CA ASP A 71 2.38 16.67 -7.14
C ASP A 71 2.12 15.23 -7.61
N PHE A 72 1.82 15.04 -8.89
CA PHE A 72 1.52 13.74 -9.48
C PHE A 72 2.79 12.90 -9.77
N GLY A 73 3.97 13.42 -9.46
CA GLY A 73 5.24 12.74 -9.69
C GLY A 73 5.67 12.68 -11.15
N ALA A 74 6.37 11.60 -11.52
CA ALA A 74 7.00 11.47 -12.83
C ALA A 74 6.00 11.20 -13.98
N GLU A 75 4.83 10.63 -13.68
CA GLU A 75 3.80 10.33 -14.69
C GLU A 75 2.62 11.29 -14.55
N PRO A 76 2.50 12.31 -15.42
CA PRO A 76 1.37 13.24 -15.38
C PRO A 76 0.06 12.51 -15.71
N VAL A 77 -1.00 12.84 -14.97
CA VAL A 77 -2.36 12.36 -15.27
C VAL A 77 -2.94 13.20 -16.40
N GLU A 78 -2.97 12.64 -17.62
CA GLU A 78 -3.45 13.35 -18.83
C GLU A 78 -4.97 13.57 -18.84
N ASP A 79 -5.73 12.64 -18.27
CA ASP A 79 -7.19 12.74 -18.14
C ASP A 79 -7.55 13.77 -17.05
N GLU A 80 -8.11 14.91 -17.49
CA GLU A 80 -8.41 16.03 -16.59
C GLU A 80 -9.51 15.70 -15.58
N GLU A 81 -10.50 14.88 -15.91
CA GLU A 81 -11.52 14.46 -14.95
C GLU A 81 -10.93 13.55 -13.87
N ARG A 82 -10.08 12.61 -14.27
CA ARG A 82 -9.34 11.75 -13.34
C ARG A 82 -8.42 12.59 -12.45
N ARG A 83 -7.72 13.54 -13.05
CA ARG A 83 -6.84 14.46 -12.34
C ARG A 83 -7.60 15.25 -11.26
N GLN A 84 -8.75 15.83 -11.63
CA GLN A 84 -9.58 16.58 -10.69
C GLN A 84 -10.10 15.68 -9.56
N ARG A 85 -10.59 14.49 -9.87
CA ARG A 85 -11.04 13.51 -8.84
C ARG A 85 -9.92 13.15 -7.84
N LEU A 86 -8.70 12.98 -8.32
CA LEU A 86 -7.55 12.70 -7.43
C LEU A 86 -7.26 13.89 -6.52
N LEU A 87 -7.31 15.13 -7.05
CA LEU A 87 -7.14 16.34 -6.24
C LEU A 87 -8.26 16.53 -5.22
N ASP A 88 -9.52 16.32 -5.61
CA ASP A 88 -10.67 16.43 -4.70
C ASP A 88 -10.57 15.41 -3.55
N THR A 89 -10.21 14.17 -3.88
CA THR A 89 -10.01 13.12 -2.88
C THR A 89 -8.81 13.42 -1.98
N ALA A 90 -7.72 13.98 -2.55
CA ALA A 90 -6.57 14.39 -1.75
C ALA A 90 -6.90 15.56 -0.82
N ALA A 91 -7.61 16.58 -1.31
CA ALA A 91 -8.03 17.72 -0.49
C ALA A 91 -8.90 17.27 0.68
N TRP A 92 -9.87 16.40 0.40
CA TRP A 92 -10.73 15.81 1.44
C TRP A 92 -9.92 14.98 2.44
N SER A 93 -9.02 14.09 1.97
CA SER A 93 -8.18 13.27 2.85
C SER A 93 -7.28 14.11 3.74
N ARG A 94 -6.71 15.19 3.22
CA ARG A 94 -5.89 16.16 3.98
C ARG A 94 -6.70 16.85 5.08
N GLU A 95 -7.96 17.20 4.80
CA GLU A 95 -8.88 17.78 5.79
C GLU A 95 -9.15 16.77 6.92
N GLN A 96 -9.44 15.50 6.60
CA GLN A 96 -9.66 14.44 7.59
C GLN A 96 -8.42 14.16 8.45
N LEU A 97 -7.23 14.20 7.87
CA LEU A 97 -5.97 13.96 8.57
C LEU A 97 -5.58 15.14 9.48
N GLY A 98 -5.90 16.36 9.08
CA GLY A 98 -5.43 17.56 9.76
C GLY A 98 -3.90 17.67 9.78
N ALA A 99 -3.39 18.69 10.50
CA ALA A 99 -1.95 18.94 10.57
C ALA A 99 -1.16 17.77 11.20
N GLU A 100 -1.72 17.15 12.23
CA GLU A 100 -1.06 16.04 12.95
C GLU A 100 -0.93 14.78 12.09
N GLY A 101 -1.96 14.45 11.28
CA GLY A 101 -1.92 13.30 10.39
C GLY A 101 -0.91 13.50 9.26
N LEU A 102 -0.89 14.70 8.68
CA LEU A 102 0.10 15.05 7.64
C LEU A 102 1.53 15.07 8.19
N GLU A 103 1.75 15.53 9.43
CA GLU A 103 3.07 15.48 10.05
C GLU A 103 3.53 14.05 10.35
N PHE A 104 2.60 13.17 10.71
CA PHE A 104 2.93 11.74 10.87
C PHE A 104 3.42 11.12 9.56
N LEU A 105 2.77 11.40 8.42
CA LEU A 105 3.22 10.92 7.11
C LEU A 105 4.61 11.43 6.74
N ARG A 106 4.97 12.69 7.10
CA ARG A 106 6.31 13.24 6.87
C ARG A 106 7.42 12.49 7.62
N GLY A 107 7.07 11.79 8.70
CA GLY A 107 7.99 10.97 9.48
C GLY A 107 8.35 9.62 8.84
N PHE A 108 7.69 9.24 7.75
CA PHE A 108 7.95 7.97 7.06
C PHE A 108 9.33 7.98 6.38
N GLN A 109 9.92 6.80 6.23
CA GLN A 109 11.28 6.64 5.73
C GLN A 109 11.27 6.17 4.27
N PRO A 110 12.27 6.51 3.44
CA PRO A 110 12.37 5.99 2.07
C PRO A 110 12.44 4.45 2.03
N THR A 111 13.14 3.87 2.99
CA THR A 111 13.27 2.41 3.16
C THR A 111 13.38 2.06 4.64
N VAL A 112 13.02 0.83 4.99
CA VAL A 112 13.15 0.27 6.34
C VAL A 112 13.86 -1.07 6.27
N GLN A 113 14.85 -1.29 7.14
CA GLN A 113 15.51 -2.59 7.26
C GLN A 113 14.81 -3.43 8.32
N ALA A 114 14.31 -4.62 7.94
CA ALA A 114 13.69 -5.59 8.83
C ALA A 114 14.45 -6.93 8.76
N GLY A 115 15.43 -7.12 9.62
CA GLY A 115 16.36 -8.25 9.53
C GLY A 115 17.11 -8.24 8.19
N GLU A 116 17.02 -9.33 7.44
CA GLU A 116 17.64 -9.51 6.12
C GLU A 116 16.80 -8.94 4.95
N VAL A 117 15.65 -8.30 5.25
CA VAL A 117 14.73 -7.77 4.24
C VAL A 117 14.82 -6.25 4.19
N LEU A 118 15.16 -5.69 3.04
CA LEU A 118 15.01 -4.27 2.74
C LEU A 118 13.57 -4.00 2.30
N CYS A 119 12.85 -3.22 3.07
CA CYS A 119 11.48 -2.80 2.80
C CYS A 119 11.48 -1.45 2.08
N CYS A 120 10.82 -1.36 0.93
CA CYS A 120 10.62 -0.15 0.14
C CYS A 120 9.17 -0.06 -0.32
N HIS A 121 8.75 1.09 -0.89
CA HIS A 121 7.40 1.17 -1.43
C HIS A 121 7.31 0.47 -2.80
N ALA A 122 8.08 0.92 -3.78
CA ALA A 122 8.13 0.34 -5.12
C ALA A 122 9.47 -0.36 -5.40
N THR A 123 10.56 0.42 -5.44
CA THR A 123 11.93 -0.10 -5.54
C THR A 123 12.82 0.51 -4.47
N PRO A 124 14.02 -0.02 -4.22
CA PRO A 124 14.96 0.56 -3.24
C PRO A 124 15.37 2.01 -3.53
N VAL A 125 15.18 2.49 -4.76
CA VAL A 125 15.61 3.82 -5.22
C VAL A 125 14.46 4.72 -5.66
N SER A 126 13.25 4.18 -5.79
CA SER A 126 12.07 4.92 -6.26
C SER A 126 10.80 4.43 -5.56
N LYS A 127 9.90 5.36 -5.23
CA LYS A 127 8.56 5.05 -4.74
C LYS A 127 7.50 4.97 -5.84
N GLU A 128 7.91 5.15 -7.11
CA GLU A 128 7.00 5.25 -8.28
C GLU A 128 7.23 4.17 -9.33
N ASP A 129 8.41 3.50 -9.32
CA ASP A 129 8.75 2.50 -10.31
C ASP A 129 7.76 1.33 -10.29
N VAL A 130 7.35 0.91 -11.45
CA VAL A 130 6.36 -0.14 -11.58
C VAL A 130 7.02 -1.47 -11.92
N ILE A 131 7.14 -2.34 -10.92
CA ILE A 131 7.71 -3.68 -11.07
C ILE A 131 6.61 -4.74 -11.03
N LEU A 132 6.47 -5.46 -12.12
CA LEU A 132 5.45 -6.50 -12.30
C LEU A 132 6.03 -7.92 -12.25
N PRO A 133 5.16 -8.94 -12.13
CA PRO A 133 5.61 -10.34 -12.19
C PRO A 133 6.39 -10.68 -13.45
N ASP A 134 6.11 -10.02 -14.57
CA ASP A 134 6.70 -10.23 -15.91
C ASP A 134 7.73 -9.15 -16.32
N THR A 135 8.04 -8.18 -15.45
CA THR A 135 9.09 -7.17 -15.70
C THR A 135 10.39 -7.84 -16.11
N ASP A 136 11.06 -7.28 -17.12
CA ASP A 136 12.31 -7.83 -17.66
C ASP A 136 13.38 -8.00 -16.58
N ARG A 137 14.14 -9.10 -16.69
CA ARG A 137 15.16 -9.43 -15.70
C ARG A 137 16.27 -8.38 -15.62
N ALA A 138 16.61 -7.73 -16.73
CA ALA A 138 17.65 -6.70 -16.74
C ALA A 138 17.24 -5.45 -15.96
N GLU A 139 15.97 -5.05 -16.06
CA GLU A 139 15.39 -3.96 -15.28
C GLU A 139 15.42 -4.27 -13.78
N LEU A 140 14.99 -5.49 -13.39
CA LEU A 140 15.09 -5.94 -12.01
C LEU A 140 16.54 -5.96 -11.49
N GLN A 141 17.49 -6.36 -12.31
CA GLN A 141 18.91 -6.36 -11.94
C GLN A 141 19.44 -4.95 -11.70
N LEU A 142 19.00 -3.98 -12.52
CA LEU A 142 19.39 -2.58 -12.39
C LEU A 142 18.84 -1.98 -11.09
N ALA A 143 17.56 -2.22 -10.78
CA ALA A 143 16.94 -1.74 -9.55
C ALA A 143 17.60 -2.33 -8.27
N LEU A 144 18.20 -3.51 -8.36
CA LEU A 144 18.90 -4.18 -7.26
C LEU A 144 20.41 -3.95 -7.23
N ALA A 145 20.99 -3.16 -8.15
CA ALA A 145 22.44 -3.08 -8.35
C ALA A 145 23.23 -2.70 -7.09
N ASN A 146 22.68 -1.82 -6.25
CA ASN A 146 23.30 -1.31 -5.03
C ASN A 146 22.66 -1.87 -3.74
N VAL A 147 21.87 -2.93 -3.85
CA VAL A 147 21.22 -3.55 -2.69
C VAL A 147 22.14 -4.64 -2.13
N GLU A 148 22.53 -4.51 -0.87
CA GLU A 148 23.39 -5.50 -0.20
C GLU A 148 22.60 -6.63 0.45
N THR A 149 21.36 -6.37 0.87
CA THR A 149 20.50 -7.34 1.54
C THR A 149 20.13 -8.52 0.62
N VAL A 150 19.78 -9.65 1.21
CA VAL A 150 19.43 -10.88 0.48
C VAL A 150 17.97 -10.90 0.04
N ALA A 151 17.14 -10.01 0.58
CA ALA A 151 15.74 -9.89 0.18
C ALA A 151 15.27 -8.43 0.11
N VAL A 152 14.32 -8.17 -0.80
CA VAL A 152 13.60 -6.90 -0.95
C VAL A 152 12.10 -7.17 -0.92
N ALA A 153 11.37 -6.39 -0.13
CA ALA A 153 9.91 -6.40 -0.05
C ALA A 153 9.35 -5.06 -0.53
N ALA A 154 8.32 -5.11 -1.37
CA ALA A 154 7.68 -3.94 -1.94
C ALA A 154 6.14 -4.04 -1.94
N GLY A 155 5.46 -2.91 -2.14
CA GLY A 155 4.03 -2.73 -2.37
C GLY A 155 3.73 -2.16 -3.75
N HIS A 156 3.00 -1.03 -3.81
CA HIS A 156 2.78 -0.15 -4.94
C HIS A 156 1.92 -0.71 -6.09
N VAL A 157 2.23 -1.88 -6.62
CA VAL A 157 1.51 -2.44 -7.78
C VAL A 157 0.24 -3.21 -7.41
N HIS A 158 -0.06 -3.39 -6.13
CA HIS A 158 -1.24 -4.08 -5.57
C HIS A 158 -1.41 -5.54 -6.03
N LEU A 159 -0.32 -6.19 -6.45
CA LEU A 159 -0.30 -7.58 -6.90
C LEU A 159 0.73 -8.36 -6.10
N GLN A 160 0.32 -9.51 -5.54
CA GLN A 160 1.29 -10.41 -4.88
C GLN A 160 2.13 -11.14 -5.92
N TRP A 161 3.46 -11.03 -5.80
CA TRP A 161 4.40 -11.79 -6.61
C TRP A 161 5.74 -11.99 -5.88
N LEU A 162 6.51 -12.99 -6.33
CA LEU A 162 7.83 -13.31 -5.80
C LEU A 162 8.75 -13.78 -6.93
N ARG A 163 9.96 -13.21 -6.98
CA ARG A 163 10.99 -13.57 -7.96
C ARG A 163 12.37 -13.69 -7.30
N ARG A 164 13.24 -14.50 -7.89
CA ARG A 164 14.68 -14.54 -7.56
C ARG A 164 15.50 -13.85 -8.65
N VAL A 165 16.28 -12.85 -8.26
CA VAL A 165 17.11 -12.03 -9.14
C VAL A 165 18.51 -11.93 -8.54
N ASN A 166 19.54 -12.43 -9.27
CA ASN A 166 20.94 -12.41 -8.82
C ASN A 166 21.15 -12.98 -7.40
N GLY A 167 20.47 -14.07 -7.07
CA GLY A 167 20.56 -14.71 -5.75
C GLY A 167 19.70 -14.04 -4.66
N LYS A 168 19.17 -12.83 -4.89
CA LYS A 168 18.29 -12.11 -3.99
C LYS A 168 16.84 -12.50 -4.19
N LEU A 169 16.07 -12.47 -3.12
CA LEU A 169 14.62 -12.62 -3.15
C LEU A 169 13.98 -11.22 -3.30
N TRP A 170 13.09 -11.03 -4.27
CA TRP A 170 12.27 -9.83 -4.38
C TRP A 170 10.80 -10.22 -4.47
N PHE A 171 9.98 -9.61 -3.63
CA PHE A 171 8.55 -9.88 -3.60
C PHE A 171 7.72 -8.62 -3.34
N CYS A 172 6.53 -8.59 -3.92
CA CYS A 172 5.52 -7.58 -3.65
C CYS A 172 4.42 -8.19 -2.77
N VAL A 173 4.03 -7.48 -1.72
CA VAL A 173 3.13 -8.00 -0.70
C VAL A 173 1.65 -7.91 -1.07
N GLY A 174 1.32 -7.26 -2.21
CA GLY A 174 -0.05 -6.92 -2.58
C GLY A 174 -0.52 -5.63 -1.89
N SER A 175 -1.81 -5.45 -1.76
CA SER A 175 -2.42 -4.27 -1.14
C SER A 175 -3.38 -4.68 -0.01
N VAL A 176 -3.32 -3.96 1.11
CA VAL A 176 -4.29 -4.13 2.20
C VAL A 176 -5.65 -3.57 1.81
N GLY A 177 -5.69 -2.42 1.17
CA GLY A 177 -6.91 -1.65 0.96
C GLY A 177 -7.52 -1.74 -0.42
N ARG A 178 -6.74 -2.09 -1.46
CA ARG A 178 -7.17 -2.02 -2.86
C ARG A 178 -6.51 -3.10 -3.72
N VAL A 179 -6.94 -4.33 -3.59
CA VAL A 179 -6.40 -5.44 -4.38
C VAL A 179 -6.97 -5.41 -5.80
N TYR A 180 -6.10 -5.53 -6.81
CA TYR A 180 -6.47 -5.68 -8.20
C TYR A 180 -6.38 -7.14 -8.64
N GLU A 181 -7.21 -7.53 -9.61
CA GLU A 181 -7.08 -8.84 -10.27
C GLU A 181 -5.91 -8.84 -11.26
N GLN A 182 -5.67 -7.70 -11.88
CA GLN A 182 -4.58 -7.48 -12.83
C GLN A 182 -4.18 -6.00 -12.83
N ARG A 183 -2.94 -5.70 -13.23
CA ARG A 183 -2.54 -4.33 -13.49
C ARG A 183 -3.21 -3.82 -14.78
N GLN A 184 -3.62 -2.60 -14.86
CA GLN A 184 -4.40 -2.00 -15.95
C GLN A 184 -5.81 -2.59 -16.06
N PRO A 185 -6.57 -2.54 -14.99
CA PRO A 185 -7.96 -2.87 -15.08
C PRO A 185 -8.73 -1.83 -15.90
N PRO A 186 -9.92 -2.19 -16.42
CA PRO A 186 -10.79 -1.20 -17.05
C PRO A 186 -11.15 -0.08 -16.08
N ASP A 187 -11.37 1.12 -16.56
CA ASP A 187 -11.92 2.21 -15.76
C ASP A 187 -13.46 2.16 -15.78
N PRO A 188 -14.17 2.07 -14.63
CA PRO A 188 -13.64 1.95 -13.28
C PRO A 188 -13.02 0.58 -12.97
N VAL A 189 -11.98 0.63 -12.13
CA VAL A 189 -11.24 -0.55 -11.68
C VAL A 189 -12.06 -1.38 -10.69
N PRO A 190 -12.38 -2.65 -10.93
CA PRO A 190 -12.97 -3.49 -9.90
C PRO A 190 -11.94 -3.87 -8.85
N PHE A 191 -12.25 -3.60 -7.58
CA PHE A 191 -11.46 -4.04 -6.44
C PHE A 191 -11.93 -5.40 -5.93
N LEU A 192 -10.98 -6.16 -5.38
CA LEU A 192 -11.27 -7.47 -4.82
C LEU A 192 -11.65 -7.36 -3.33
N PRO A 193 -12.64 -8.16 -2.83
CA PRO A 193 -13.17 -8.02 -1.48
C PRO A 193 -12.30 -8.70 -0.42
N TRP A 194 -10.97 -8.56 -0.51
CA TRP A 194 -10.02 -9.06 0.46
C TRP A 194 -8.80 -8.15 0.56
N SER A 195 -8.14 -8.21 1.70
CA SER A 195 -6.86 -7.58 1.97
C SER A 195 -5.72 -8.54 1.63
N GLU A 196 -4.62 -8.05 1.09
CA GLU A 196 -3.39 -8.81 0.86
C GLU A 196 -2.23 -8.23 1.67
N TYR A 197 -1.41 -9.13 2.23
CA TYR A 197 -0.16 -8.80 2.89
C TYR A 197 0.78 -10.02 2.90
N ALA A 198 2.01 -9.88 3.39
CA ALA A 198 2.94 -10.98 3.52
C ALA A 198 3.51 -11.09 4.92
N ILE A 199 3.85 -12.34 5.33
CA ILE A 199 4.70 -12.61 6.50
C ILE A 199 6.00 -13.23 5.98
N VAL A 200 7.14 -12.73 6.45
CA VAL A 200 8.46 -13.26 6.13
C VAL A 200 9.19 -13.68 7.40
N SER A 201 9.85 -14.86 7.36
CA SER A 201 10.70 -15.35 8.46
C SER A 201 12.19 -15.00 8.25
N ASP A 202 13.02 -15.21 9.27
CA ASP A 202 14.48 -15.08 9.16
C ASP A 202 15.08 -16.04 8.14
N GLU A 203 14.43 -17.19 7.89
CA GLU A 203 14.84 -18.15 6.86
C GLU A 203 14.36 -17.75 5.46
N LEU A 204 13.80 -16.54 5.31
CA LEU A 204 13.24 -16.01 4.07
C LEU A 204 12.07 -16.84 3.50
N GLU A 205 11.31 -17.50 4.37
CA GLU A 205 10.03 -18.08 4.01
C GLU A 205 8.98 -16.98 3.90
N VAL A 206 8.44 -16.75 2.69
CA VAL A 206 7.41 -15.75 2.43
C VAL A 206 6.06 -16.44 2.36
N SER A 207 5.15 -16.02 3.24
CA SER A 207 3.75 -16.47 3.29
C SER A 207 2.84 -15.33 2.84
N PHE A 208 2.28 -15.42 1.65
CA PHE A 208 1.25 -14.51 1.17
C PHE A 208 -0.08 -14.80 1.84
N ARG A 209 -0.77 -13.73 2.26
CA ARG A 209 -2.04 -13.78 2.98
C ARG A 209 -3.13 -13.07 2.19
N ARG A 210 -4.36 -13.64 2.24
CA ARG A 210 -5.59 -13.03 1.71
C ARG A 210 -6.67 -13.13 2.76
N ILE A 211 -7.20 -11.99 3.17
CA ILE A 211 -8.14 -11.91 4.29
C ILE A 211 -9.39 -11.18 3.81
N PRO A 212 -10.54 -11.85 3.71
CA PRO A 212 -11.77 -11.18 3.34
C PRO A 212 -12.16 -10.13 4.39
N PHE A 213 -12.75 -9.04 3.93
CA PHE A 213 -13.33 -8.01 4.79
C PHE A 213 -14.74 -7.65 4.36
N ASP A 214 -15.47 -6.93 5.19
CA ASP A 214 -16.84 -6.52 4.95
C ASP A 214 -16.90 -5.27 4.05
N VAL A 215 -17.21 -5.46 2.76
CA VAL A 215 -17.32 -4.39 1.78
C VAL A 215 -18.52 -3.48 2.08
N GLU A 216 -19.64 -4.01 2.59
CA GLU A 216 -20.79 -3.21 2.98
C GLU A 216 -20.43 -2.24 4.10
N GLN A 217 -19.67 -2.71 5.10
CA GLN A 217 -19.15 -1.85 6.16
C GLN A 217 -18.25 -0.73 5.60
N LEU A 218 -17.42 -1.03 4.61
CA LEU A 218 -16.56 -0.05 3.96
C LEU A 218 -17.38 1.00 3.20
N ILE A 219 -18.38 0.58 2.42
CA ILE A 219 -19.28 1.48 1.69
C ILE A 219 -20.09 2.35 2.67
N ASP A 220 -20.55 1.76 3.77
CA ASP A 220 -21.24 2.52 4.82
C ASP A 220 -20.35 3.57 5.50
N ALA A 221 -19.06 3.26 5.69
CA ALA A 221 -18.09 4.25 6.15
C ALA A 221 -17.96 5.43 5.18
N ALA A 222 -17.88 5.13 3.86
CA ALA A 222 -17.81 6.15 2.83
C ALA A 222 -19.07 7.05 2.80
N ARG A 223 -20.27 6.48 2.96
CA ARG A 223 -21.53 7.24 3.06
C ARG A 223 -21.56 8.18 4.26
N LYS A 224 -20.99 7.75 5.39
CA LYS A 224 -21.00 8.51 6.66
C LYS A 224 -19.95 9.62 6.72
N SER A 225 -18.93 9.55 5.89
CA SER A 225 -17.79 10.47 5.88
C SER A 225 -17.89 11.57 4.81
N ASP A 226 -18.97 11.62 4.04
CA ASP A 226 -19.12 12.51 2.87
C ASP A 226 -17.93 12.35 1.88
N PHE A 227 -17.52 11.09 1.65
CA PHE A 227 -16.41 10.77 0.78
C PHE A 227 -16.66 11.24 -0.66
N PRO A 228 -15.69 11.92 -1.31
CA PRO A 228 -15.86 12.44 -2.67
C PRO A 228 -16.13 11.32 -3.70
N ASP A 229 -17.00 11.61 -4.67
CA ASP A 229 -17.34 10.71 -5.79
C ASP A 229 -17.80 9.30 -5.33
N LEU A 230 -18.60 9.29 -4.25
CA LEU A 230 -19.04 8.06 -3.57
C LEU A 230 -19.62 7.02 -4.52
N ASP A 231 -20.52 7.41 -5.44
CA ASP A 231 -21.22 6.48 -6.31
C ASP A 231 -20.25 5.73 -7.25
N ARG A 232 -19.33 6.47 -7.86
CA ARG A 232 -18.27 5.88 -8.70
C ARG A 232 -17.34 4.99 -7.88
N TRP A 233 -16.89 5.46 -6.72
CA TRP A 233 -16.00 4.70 -5.86
C TRP A 233 -16.66 3.43 -5.33
N ALA A 234 -17.94 3.49 -4.91
CA ALA A 234 -18.71 2.33 -4.46
C ALA A 234 -18.91 1.30 -5.59
N ALA A 235 -19.10 1.75 -6.84
CA ALA A 235 -19.24 0.86 -7.99
C ALA A 235 -17.98 0.00 -8.24
N MET A 236 -16.79 0.46 -7.82
CA MET A 236 -15.55 -0.33 -7.93
C MET A 236 -15.53 -1.57 -7.02
N TRP A 237 -16.40 -1.63 -6.01
CA TRP A 237 -16.52 -2.74 -5.05
C TRP A 237 -17.67 -3.70 -5.38
N GLN A 238 -18.52 -3.36 -6.36
CA GLN A 238 -19.67 -4.17 -6.77
C GLN A 238 -19.26 -5.08 -7.94
N ARG A 239 -19.40 -6.40 -7.76
CA ARG A 239 -19.28 -7.41 -8.82
C ARG A 239 -20.64 -7.94 -9.22
#